data_f8e90c51dcdac2bb377eb4db77afa3be
#
_entry.id   f8e90c51dcdac2bb377eb4db77afa3be
#
_cell.length_a   1.000
_cell.length_b   1.000
_cell.length_c   1.000
_cell.angle_alpha   90.00
_cell.angle_beta   90.00
_cell.angle_gamma   90.00
#
_symmetry.space_group_name_H-M   'P 1'
#
loop_
_entity.id
_entity.type
_entity.pdbx_description
1 polymer ?
#
loop_
_entity_poly.entity_id
_entity_poly.type
_entity_poly.pdbx_seq_one_letter_code
_entity_poly.pdbx_strand_id
1 'polypeptide(L)'
;STNQVIPAANLQWEQSDTSKYYISYSEGFKSGGFNSVDDQNPNILADGTVQRTVPGIGFEYDDESARSFEIGGKHVLLDGAMNLNWAYFNSEYEDQQVSTFVGLGFVVANAASSEIQGIEMDMTWQATDELRLGLAMAFLDGEYGSFDAAGCTASQASALLGLGDLTSSSPVTSAMGCQQQFLGDGNPSGSAQDISGGQLGSDYSGSITADYIKPLSNGLIWFAGLDVNFTDMYYMTGDLDPIDIQSGFEKVNIRAGIRGENWDMMLFGRNITDEITATGAADVPLAGGAHFSYMARGAVWGARLSYSF
;
A
#
# COMPACT_ATOMS: atom_id res chain seq x y z
N SER A 1 -19.53 -8.16 21.97
CA SER A 1 -18.65 -7.10 22.43
C SER A 1 -17.35 -7.73 22.88
N THR A 2 -16.27 -7.37 22.26
CA THR A 2 -14.91 -7.81 22.57
C THR A 2 -14.28 -6.83 23.55
N ASN A 3 -13.67 -7.35 24.62
CA ASN A 3 -12.81 -6.58 25.52
C ASN A 3 -11.38 -7.01 25.22
N GLN A 4 -10.61 -6.12 24.61
CA GLN A 4 -9.18 -6.35 24.32
C GLN A 4 -8.32 -5.48 25.22
N VAL A 5 -7.20 -6.03 25.67
CA VAL A 5 -6.13 -5.29 26.34
C VAL A 5 -5.02 -5.08 25.31
N ILE A 6 -4.74 -3.83 24.97
CA ILE A 6 -3.74 -3.44 23.99
C ILE A 6 -2.53 -2.79 24.71
N PRO A 7 -1.53 -3.57 25.11
CA PRO A 7 -0.34 -3.03 25.76
C PRO A 7 0.48 -2.19 24.77
N ALA A 8 1.08 -1.13 25.31
CA ALA A 8 2.07 -0.34 24.60
C ALA A 8 3.16 0.10 25.60
N ALA A 9 4.40 0.10 25.15
CA ALA A 9 5.54 0.53 25.93
C ALA A 9 6.50 1.31 25.02
N ASN A 10 7.03 2.41 25.54
CA ASN A 10 8.05 3.19 24.85
C ASN A 10 9.16 3.54 25.84
N LEU A 11 10.40 3.30 25.44
CA LEU A 11 11.58 3.72 26.18
C LEU A 11 12.39 4.66 25.28
N GLN A 12 12.67 5.84 25.80
CA GLN A 12 13.46 6.84 25.10
C GLN A 12 14.75 7.14 25.88
N TRP A 13 15.85 7.22 25.18
CA TRP A 13 17.14 7.59 25.74
C TRP A 13 17.70 8.82 25.02
N GLU A 14 17.83 9.90 25.76
CA GLU A 14 18.49 11.14 25.32
C GLU A 14 19.99 11.02 25.59
N GLN A 15 20.76 10.64 24.56
CA GLN A 15 22.21 10.53 24.65
C GLN A 15 22.85 11.91 24.77
N SER A 16 22.28 12.90 24.09
CA SER A 16 22.71 14.30 24.11
C SER A 16 21.55 15.22 23.69
N ASP A 17 21.75 16.52 23.73
CA ASP A 17 20.79 17.51 23.25
C ASP A 17 20.47 17.34 21.74
N THR A 18 21.34 16.65 21.00
CA THR A 18 21.26 16.49 19.54
C THR A 18 21.01 15.05 19.10
N SER A 19 20.97 14.08 20.02
CA SER A 19 20.81 12.67 19.68
C SER A 19 19.90 11.95 20.67
N LYS A 20 18.84 11.35 20.14
CA LYS A 20 17.85 10.57 20.89
C LYS A 20 17.65 9.22 20.22
N TYR A 21 17.50 8.19 21.03
CA TYR A 21 17.15 6.83 20.59
C TYR A 21 15.89 6.39 21.30
N TYR A 22 15.16 5.48 20.68
CA TYR A 22 13.96 4.91 21.28
C TYR A 22 13.78 3.46 20.90
N ILE A 23 13.05 2.75 21.74
CA ILE A 23 12.50 1.43 21.47
C ILE A 23 11.03 1.50 21.82
N SER A 24 10.17 1.01 20.95
CA SER A 24 8.75 0.90 21.20
C SER A 24 8.21 -0.48 20.89
N TYR A 25 7.22 -0.88 21.65
CA TYR A 25 6.39 -2.03 21.41
C TYR A 25 4.94 -1.63 21.56
N SER A 26 4.09 -2.08 20.66
CA SER A 26 2.65 -1.82 20.75
C SER A 26 1.86 -2.98 20.15
N GLU A 27 0.71 -3.22 20.74
CA GLU A 27 -0.31 -4.09 20.18
C GLU A 27 -1.52 -3.26 19.77
N GLY A 28 -2.23 -3.75 18.79
CA GLY A 28 -3.47 -3.16 18.30
C GLY A 28 -4.45 -4.22 17.87
N PHE A 29 -5.70 -3.84 17.69
CA PHE A 29 -6.69 -4.73 17.10
C PHE A 29 -7.70 -3.92 16.28
N LYS A 30 -8.33 -4.62 15.35
CA LYS A 30 -9.49 -4.15 14.61
C LYS A 30 -10.64 -5.09 14.94
N SER A 31 -11.73 -4.54 15.48
CA SER A 31 -12.83 -5.37 15.96
C SER A 31 -13.50 -6.12 14.81
N GLY A 32 -13.88 -7.35 15.11
CA GLY A 32 -14.75 -8.15 14.26
C GLY A 32 -16.11 -7.55 14.06
N GLY A 33 -16.90 -8.17 13.24
CA GLY A 33 -18.22 -7.67 12.87
C GLY A 33 -19.07 -8.71 12.17
N PHE A 34 -20.04 -8.19 11.41
CA PHE A 34 -21.01 -9.01 10.69
C PHE A 34 -21.05 -8.56 9.23
N ASN A 35 -21.05 -9.52 8.34
CA ASN A 35 -21.33 -9.28 6.94
C ASN A 35 -22.82 -8.94 6.76
N SER A 36 -23.12 -8.09 5.80
CA SER A 36 -24.50 -7.75 5.45
C SER A 36 -25.21 -8.86 4.66
N VAL A 37 -24.43 -9.77 4.10
CA VAL A 37 -24.88 -10.89 3.29
C VAL A 37 -24.25 -12.17 3.85
N ASP A 38 -25.07 -13.20 4.04
CA ASP A 38 -24.58 -14.55 4.30
C ASP A 38 -24.31 -15.20 2.94
N ASP A 39 -23.07 -15.61 2.69
CA ASP A 39 -22.66 -16.25 1.45
C ASP A 39 -23.04 -17.73 1.37
N GLN A 40 -23.62 -18.27 2.43
CA GLN A 40 -24.00 -19.68 2.50
C GLN A 40 -25.42 -19.92 2.02
N ASN A 41 -25.56 -20.80 1.05
CA ASN A 41 -26.87 -21.35 0.69
C ASN A 41 -27.39 -22.19 1.87
N PRO A 42 -28.58 -21.90 2.38
CA PRO A 42 -29.19 -22.72 3.43
C PRO A 42 -29.42 -24.13 2.91
N ASN A 43 -28.98 -25.14 3.66
CA ASN A 43 -29.38 -26.51 3.40
C ASN A 43 -30.84 -26.69 3.84
N ILE A 44 -31.73 -27.03 2.88
CA ILE A 44 -33.12 -27.29 3.15
C ILE A 44 -33.30 -28.80 3.26
N LEU A 45 -33.56 -29.28 4.47
CA LEU A 45 -33.83 -30.68 4.73
C LEU A 45 -35.16 -31.12 4.11
N ALA A 46 -35.34 -32.42 3.96
CA ALA A 46 -36.57 -32.98 3.35
C ALA A 46 -37.88 -32.64 4.09
N ASP A 47 -37.78 -32.25 5.35
CA ASP A 47 -38.91 -31.79 6.17
C ASP A 47 -39.19 -30.28 6.08
N GLY A 48 -38.43 -29.57 5.23
CA GLY A 48 -38.49 -28.13 5.06
C GLY A 48 -37.69 -27.32 6.10
N THR A 49 -36.96 -27.97 7.01
CA THR A 49 -36.11 -27.30 7.96
C THR A 49 -34.91 -26.66 7.23
N VAL A 50 -34.69 -25.35 7.44
CA VAL A 50 -33.53 -24.62 6.94
C VAL A 50 -32.39 -24.79 7.93
N GLN A 51 -31.32 -25.43 7.48
CA GLN A 51 -30.11 -25.64 8.27
C GLN A 51 -28.91 -25.02 7.57
N ARG A 52 -28.15 -24.21 8.29
CA ARG A 52 -26.85 -23.75 7.79
C ARG A 52 -25.86 -24.89 7.87
N THR A 53 -25.10 -25.09 6.78
CA THR A 53 -24.12 -26.18 6.68
C THR A 53 -22.90 -25.96 7.55
N VAL A 54 -22.50 -24.69 7.74
CA VAL A 54 -21.35 -24.31 8.58
C VAL A 54 -21.74 -23.08 9.40
N PRO A 55 -22.00 -23.23 10.71
CA PRO A 55 -22.37 -22.09 11.55
C PRO A 55 -21.27 -21.02 11.60
N GLY A 56 -21.64 -19.76 11.41
CA GLY A 56 -20.78 -18.58 11.61
C GLY A 56 -19.91 -18.19 10.42
N ILE A 57 -19.77 -19.01 9.39
CA ILE A 57 -18.99 -18.63 8.21
C ILE A 57 -19.82 -17.69 7.34
N GLY A 58 -19.16 -16.64 6.83
CA GLY A 58 -19.75 -15.67 5.92
C GLY A 58 -20.65 -14.62 6.56
N PHE A 59 -21.02 -14.78 7.83
CA PHE A 59 -21.83 -13.80 8.54
C PHE A 59 -21.07 -13.05 9.63
N GLU A 60 -20.39 -13.76 10.51
CA GLU A 60 -19.51 -13.17 11.52
C GLU A 60 -18.05 -13.28 11.08
N TYR A 61 -17.27 -12.26 11.40
CA TYR A 61 -15.83 -12.29 11.31
C TYR A 61 -15.22 -11.77 12.62
N ASP A 62 -14.09 -12.36 13.00
CA ASP A 62 -13.41 -12.13 14.26
C ASP A 62 -12.53 -10.88 14.23
N ASP A 63 -11.99 -10.52 15.38
CA ASP A 63 -11.03 -9.43 15.53
C ASP A 63 -9.73 -9.76 14.78
N GLU A 64 -9.17 -8.76 14.13
CA GLU A 64 -7.80 -8.77 13.59
C GLU A 64 -6.86 -8.19 14.65
N SER A 65 -5.69 -8.77 14.84
CA SER A 65 -4.68 -8.28 15.77
C SER A 65 -3.39 -7.87 15.06
N ALA A 66 -2.71 -6.90 15.65
CA ALA A 66 -1.41 -6.45 15.20
C ALA A 66 -0.47 -6.27 16.37
N ARG A 67 0.81 -6.60 16.19
CA ARG A 67 1.89 -6.27 17.11
C ARG A 67 3.03 -5.66 16.33
N SER A 68 3.63 -4.62 16.90
CA SER A 68 4.72 -3.89 16.28
C SER A 68 5.84 -3.64 17.28
N PHE A 69 7.05 -3.87 16.82
CA PHE A 69 8.29 -3.49 17.47
C PHE A 69 9.02 -2.49 16.61
N GLU A 70 9.59 -1.45 17.22
CA GLU A 70 10.37 -0.44 16.52
C GLU A 70 11.54 0.02 17.37
N ILE A 71 12.69 0.22 16.73
CA ILE A 71 13.87 0.89 17.28
C ILE A 71 14.31 1.98 16.35
N GLY A 72 14.60 3.16 16.87
CA GLY A 72 14.99 4.28 16.01
C GLY A 72 15.86 5.31 16.69
N GLY A 73 16.30 6.26 15.87
CA GLY A 73 17.12 7.39 16.30
C GLY A 73 16.73 8.68 15.60
N LYS A 74 16.87 9.79 16.33
CA LYS A 74 16.66 11.15 15.85
C LYS A 74 17.88 12.00 16.17
N HIS A 75 18.45 12.61 15.16
CA HIS A 75 19.73 13.29 15.27
C HIS A 75 19.69 14.68 14.63
N VAL A 76 20.28 15.63 15.32
CA VAL A 76 20.60 16.96 14.80
C VAL A 76 22.10 17.01 14.64
N LEU A 77 22.59 17.08 13.40
CA LEU A 77 23.99 16.96 13.03
C LEU A 77 24.50 18.25 12.38
N LEU A 78 25.82 18.35 12.20
CA LEU A 78 26.46 19.47 11.50
C LEU A 78 26.04 20.83 12.10
N ASP A 79 26.14 20.97 13.42
CA ASP A 79 25.78 22.19 14.16
C ASP A 79 24.34 22.68 13.88
N GLY A 80 23.40 21.75 13.67
CA GLY A 80 22.00 22.07 13.41
C GLY A 80 21.63 22.14 11.92
N ALA A 81 22.61 22.01 11.02
CA ALA A 81 22.36 22.07 9.58
C ALA A 81 21.69 20.81 9.02
N MET A 82 21.74 19.68 9.74
CA MET A 82 21.17 18.41 9.26
C MET A 82 20.31 17.79 10.35
N ASN A 83 19.09 17.37 9.97
CA ASN A 83 18.25 16.46 10.75
C ASN A 83 18.22 15.11 10.06
N LEU A 84 18.46 14.05 10.81
CA LEU A 84 18.40 12.67 10.37
C LEU A 84 17.57 11.86 11.34
N ASN A 85 16.54 11.21 10.84
CA ASN A 85 15.77 10.22 11.58
C ASN A 85 15.87 8.88 10.87
N TRP A 86 15.87 7.82 11.65
CA TRP A 86 15.84 6.46 11.13
C TRP A 86 15.09 5.55 12.08
N ALA A 87 14.44 4.53 11.55
CA ALA A 87 13.80 3.48 12.31
C ALA A 87 13.99 2.12 11.62
N TYR A 88 14.16 1.07 12.41
CA TYR A 88 13.90 -0.30 12.03
C TYR A 88 12.63 -0.73 12.72
N PHE A 89 11.73 -1.39 12.01
CA PHE A 89 10.50 -1.92 12.57
C PHE A 89 10.22 -3.34 12.07
N ASN A 90 9.42 -4.05 12.85
CA ASN A 90 8.81 -5.31 12.49
C ASN A 90 7.36 -5.26 12.99
N SER A 91 6.42 -5.54 12.10
CA SER A 91 4.99 -5.55 12.39
C SER A 91 4.38 -6.84 11.88
N GLU A 92 3.71 -7.56 12.77
CA GLU A 92 3.02 -8.81 12.50
C GLU A 92 1.52 -8.59 12.64
N TYR A 93 0.76 -9.14 11.69
CA TYR A 93 -0.69 -9.11 11.67
C TYR A 93 -1.23 -10.53 11.65
N GLU A 94 -2.18 -10.81 12.53
CA GLU A 94 -2.86 -12.11 12.61
C GLU A 94 -4.36 -11.93 12.41
N ASP A 95 -4.99 -12.93 11.83
CA ASP A 95 -6.44 -12.96 11.57
C ASP A 95 -6.91 -11.76 10.74
N GLN A 96 -6.15 -11.36 9.73
CA GLN A 96 -6.48 -10.20 8.89
C GLN A 96 -7.84 -10.33 8.24
N GLN A 97 -8.63 -9.27 8.37
CA GLN A 97 -9.95 -9.16 7.77
C GLN A 97 -9.82 -8.80 6.29
N VAL A 98 -10.01 -9.80 5.45
CA VAL A 98 -9.91 -9.66 4.00
C VAL A 98 -11.31 -9.65 3.39
N SER A 99 -11.56 -8.68 2.48
CA SER A 99 -12.82 -8.59 1.75
C SER A 99 -12.69 -9.29 0.41
N THR A 100 -13.50 -10.30 0.17
CA THR A 100 -13.53 -11.08 -1.06
C THR A 100 -14.91 -10.98 -1.72
N PHE A 101 -14.95 -10.95 -3.05
CA PHE A 101 -16.20 -10.94 -3.79
C PHE A 101 -16.72 -12.37 -3.95
N VAL A 102 -17.84 -12.68 -3.28
CA VAL A 102 -18.46 -14.00 -3.30
C VAL A 102 -19.91 -13.88 -3.78
N GLY A 103 -20.27 -14.66 -4.78
CA GLY A 103 -21.60 -14.62 -5.36
C GLY A 103 -21.90 -13.26 -6.01
N LEU A 104 -22.70 -12.43 -5.37
CA LEU A 104 -23.10 -11.10 -5.85
C LEU A 104 -22.72 -9.98 -4.86
N GLY A 105 -21.87 -10.24 -3.87
CA GLY A 105 -21.52 -9.30 -2.83
C GLY A 105 -20.09 -9.46 -2.30
N PHE A 106 -19.69 -8.50 -1.49
CA PHE A 106 -18.43 -8.59 -0.76
C PHE A 106 -18.68 -9.19 0.63
N VAL A 107 -17.83 -10.13 0.99
CA VAL A 107 -17.82 -10.82 2.28
C VAL A 107 -16.44 -10.60 2.91
N VAL A 108 -16.43 -10.26 4.18
CA VAL A 108 -15.21 -10.16 4.98
C VAL A 108 -15.01 -11.46 5.75
N ALA A 109 -13.81 -11.99 5.72
CA ALA A 109 -13.39 -13.15 6.51
C ALA A 109 -11.98 -12.91 7.10
N ASN A 110 -11.68 -13.61 8.19
CA ASN A 110 -10.33 -13.66 8.75
C ASN A 110 -9.56 -14.75 8.00
N ALA A 111 -8.71 -14.35 7.08
CA ALA A 111 -8.15 -15.29 6.09
C ALA A 111 -6.64 -15.24 5.98
N ALA A 112 -5.97 -14.23 6.54
CA ALA A 112 -4.57 -14.02 6.30
C ALA A 112 -3.79 -13.66 7.57
N SER A 113 -2.51 -13.97 7.56
CA SER A 113 -1.50 -13.30 8.40
C SER A 113 -0.48 -12.61 7.50
N SER A 114 0.18 -11.59 8.01
CA SER A 114 1.27 -10.95 7.29
C SER A 114 2.34 -10.43 8.25
N GLU A 115 3.55 -10.33 7.72
CA GLU A 115 4.68 -9.71 8.41
C GLU A 115 5.26 -8.65 7.50
N ILE A 116 5.54 -7.48 8.07
CA ILE A 116 6.21 -6.39 7.39
C ILE A 116 7.34 -5.90 8.29
N GLN A 117 8.56 -6.01 7.82
CA GLN A 117 9.73 -5.46 8.47
C GLN A 117 10.47 -4.52 7.54
N GLY A 118 11.24 -3.60 8.12
CA GLY A 118 11.95 -2.66 7.26
C GLY A 118 12.77 -1.63 7.99
N ILE A 119 13.44 -0.83 7.17
CA ILE A 119 14.20 0.34 7.62
C ILE A 119 13.65 1.56 6.90
N GLU A 120 13.29 2.56 7.68
CA GLU A 120 12.91 3.87 7.18
C GLU A 120 13.94 4.92 7.59
N MET A 121 14.16 5.88 6.70
CA MET A 121 15.08 6.99 6.95
C MET A 121 14.53 8.26 6.33
N ASP A 122 14.57 9.36 7.07
CA ASP A 122 14.37 10.69 6.54
C ASP A 122 15.51 11.63 6.95
N MET A 123 15.89 12.49 6.03
CA MET A 123 16.95 13.48 6.22
C MET A 123 16.54 14.82 5.60
N THR A 124 16.85 15.87 6.32
CA THR A 124 16.84 17.25 5.78
C THR A 124 18.17 17.88 6.09
N TRP A 125 18.85 18.41 5.06
CA TRP A 125 20.17 19.01 5.18
C TRP A 125 20.24 20.38 4.49
N GLN A 126 20.53 21.42 5.27
CA GLN A 126 20.90 22.74 4.74
C GLN A 126 22.38 22.68 4.34
N ALA A 127 22.68 22.23 3.11
CA ALA A 127 24.03 21.98 2.63
C ALA A 127 24.84 23.27 2.45
N THR A 128 24.18 24.38 2.07
CA THR A 128 24.72 25.75 2.05
C THR A 128 23.61 26.73 2.44
N ASP A 129 23.93 28.01 2.52
CA ASP A 129 22.90 29.05 2.81
C ASP A 129 21.79 29.04 1.77
N GLU A 130 22.07 28.63 0.53
CA GLU A 130 21.13 28.63 -0.57
C GLU A 130 20.54 27.25 -0.88
N LEU A 131 21.24 26.14 -0.54
CA LEU A 131 20.85 24.78 -0.94
C LEU A 131 20.38 23.95 0.22
N ARG A 132 19.14 23.47 0.12
CA ARG A 132 18.55 22.48 1.02
C ARG A 132 18.30 21.17 0.27
N LEU A 133 18.74 20.08 0.87
CA LEU A 133 18.53 18.71 0.38
C LEU A 133 17.57 17.95 1.32
N GLY A 134 16.76 17.11 0.77
CA GLY A 134 15.90 16.19 1.50
C GLY A 134 16.01 14.78 0.92
N LEU A 135 15.89 13.79 1.79
CA LEU A 135 15.83 12.37 1.46
C LEU A 135 14.78 11.73 2.35
N ALA A 136 13.90 10.94 1.76
CA ALA A 136 13.05 10.00 2.49
C ALA A 136 13.13 8.65 1.77
N MET A 137 13.42 7.58 2.50
CA MET A 137 13.56 6.22 1.95
C MET A 137 12.97 5.19 2.89
N ALA A 138 12.33 4.18 2.34
CA ALA A 138 11.94 2.95 3.01
C ALA A 138 12.49 1.76 2.24
N PHE A 139 13.04 0.80 2.96
CA PHE A 139 13.34 -0.55 2.49
C PHE A 139 12.47 -1.49 3.29
N LEU A 140 11.62 -2.24 2.61
CA LEU A 140 10.58 -3.07 3.20
C LEU A 140 10.77 -4.52 2.76
N ASP A 141 10.50 -5.43 3.66
CA ASP A 141 10.34 -6.85 3.41
C ASP A 141 8.98 -7.21 3.98
N GLY A 142 7.99 -7.31 3.10
CA GLY A 142 6.61 -7.58 3.46
C GLY A 142 6.10 -8.82 2.73
N GLU A 143 5.54 -9.76 3.50
CA GLU A 143 4.98 -10.98 2.94
C GLU A 143 3.72 -11.44 3.66
N TYR A 144 2.88 -12.18 2.96
CA TYR A 144 1.82 -12.94 3.60
C TYR A 144 2.44 -14.15 4.32
N GLY A 145 2.24 -14.26 5.63
CA GLY A 145 2.67 -15.43 6.41
C GLY A 145 1.82 -16.65 6.05
N SER A 146 0.50 -16.50 6.11
CA SER A 146 -0.47 -17.51 5.64
C SER A 146 -1.62 -16.82 4.93
N PHE A 147 -1.97 -17.29 3.75
CA PHE A 147 -3.18 -16.86 3.02
C PHE A 147 -3.60 -17.94 2.04
N ASP A 148 -4.12 -19.05 2.55
CA ASP A 148 -4.49 -20.27 1.81
C ASP A 148 -5.91 -20.18 1.20
N ALA A 149 -6.66 -19.14 1.51
CA ALA A 149 -8.01 -18.92 1.01
C ALA A 149 -8.18 -17.55 0.31
N ALA A 150 -7.12 -17.05 -0.32
CA ALA A 150 -7.18 -15.83 -1.12
C ALA A 150 -8.10 -16.02 -2.33
N GLY A 151 -8.75 -14.94 -2.77
CA GLY A 151 -9.51 -14.96 -4.03
C GLY A 151 -8.61 -15.37 -5.20
N CYS A 152 -9.13 -16.17 -6.10
CA CYS A 152 -8.43 -16.41 -7.36
C CYS A 152 -8.49 -15.17 -8.24
N THR A 153 -7.47 -14.95 -9.06
CA THR A 153 -7.50 -13.92 -10.10
C THR A 153 -8.66 -14.15 -11.05
N ALA A 154 -9.15 -13.09 -11.69
CA ALA A 154 -10.24 -13.20 -12.65
C ALA A 154 -9.94 -14.19 -13.78
N SER A 155 -8.70 -14.26 -14.24
CA SER A 155 -8.23 -15.19 -15.27
C SER A 155 -8.25 -16.63 -14.79
N GLN A 156 -7.76 -16.91 -13.57
CA GLN A 156 -7.80 -18.24 -12.96
C GLN A 156 -9.22 -18.73 -12.76
N ALA A 157 -10.10 -17.87 -12.20
CA ALA A 157 -11.50 -18.20 -11.98
C ALA A 157 -12.23 -18.50 -13.28
N SER A 158 -12.00 -17.73 -14.34
CA SER A 158 -12.56 -17.95 -15.67
C SER A 158 -12.10 -19.27 -16.28
N ALA A 159 -10.82 -19.61 -16.18
CA ALA A 159 -10.27 -20.86 -16.65
C ALA A 159 -10.87 -22.08 -15.89
N LEU A 160 -11.01 -21.96 -14.57
CA LEU A 160 -11.59 -23.00 -13.72
C LEU A 160 -13.06 -23.29 -14.08
N LEU A 161 -13.83 -22.25 -14.39
CA LEU A 161 -15.22 -22.40 -14.81
C LEU A 161 -15.41 -22.83 -16.27
N GLY A 162 -14.31 -23.04 -17.01
CA GLY A 162 -14.36 -23.43 -18.41
C GLY A 162 -14.85 -22.35 -19.36
N LEU A 163 -14.83 -21.07 -18.92
CA LEU A 163 -15.21 -19.93 -19.74
C LEU A 163 -14.16 -19.52 -20.78
N GLY A 164 -13.05 -20.25 -20.80
CA GLY A 164 -11.91 -19.99 -21.67
C GLY A 164 -11.02 -18.87 -21.16
N ASP A 165 -9.82 -18.79 -21.71
CA ASP A 165 -8.95 -17.62 -21.50
C ASP A 165 -9.54 -16.45 -22.29
N LEU A 166 -10.18 -15.54 -21.60
CA LEU A 166 -10.82 -14.37 -22.20
C LEU A 166 -9.81 -13.28 -22.57
N THR A 167 -8.58 -13.39 -22.12
CA THR A 167 -7.48 -12.49 -22.47
C THR A 167 -6.25 -13.28 -22.89
N SER A 168 -5.98 -13.34 -24.19
CA SER A 168 -4.78 -13.98 -24.74
C SER A 168 -3.45 -13.37 -24.22
N SER A 169 -3.52 -12.30 -23.46
CA SER A 169 -2.39 -11.59 -22.84
C SER A 169 -2.23 -11.90 -21.34
N SER A 170 -3.12 -12.68 -20.74
CA SER A 170 -2.96 -13.06 -19.34
C SER A 170 -1.76 -13.99 -19.16
N PRO A 171 -0.80 -13.66 -18.28
CA PRO A 171 0.30 -14.57 -17.96
C PRO A 171 -0.16 -15.80 -17.21
N VAL A 172 -1.37 -15.80 -16.63
CA VAL A 172 -1.98 -16.94 -15.94
C VAL A 172 -2.93 -17.65 -16.90
N THR A 173 -2.42 -18.65 -17.59
CA THR A 173 -3.18 -19.38 -18.62
C THR A 173 -3.91 -20.61 -18.10
N SER A 174 -3.84 -20.90 -16.80
CA SER A 174 -4.44 -22.10 -16.22
C SER A 174 -5.01 -21.84 -14.83
N ALA A 175 -5.94 -22.69 -14.42
CA ALA A 175 -6.43 -22.73 -13.02
C ALA A 175 -5.36 -23.23 -12.01
N MET A 176 -4.09 -23.25 -12.39
CA MET A 176 -2.99 -23.72 -11.56
C MET A 176 -2.91 -22.83 -10.28
N GLY A 177 -3.03 -23.49 -9.13
CA GLY A 177 -3.08 -22.82 -7.83
C GLY A 177 -4.49 -22.41 -7.38
N CYS A 178 -5.44 -22.23 -8.30
CA CYS A 178 -6.82 -21.90 -7.97
C CYS A 178 -7.66 -23.18 -7.89
N GLN A 179 -8.38 -23.33 -6.80
CA GLN A 179 -9.22 -24.48 -6.53
C GLN A 179 -10.67 -24.08 -6.33
N GLN A 180 -11.58 -24.85 -6.93
CA GLN A 180 -13.00 -24.71 -6.66
C GLN A 180 -13.29 -25.05 -5.19
N GLN A 181 -13.90 -24.12 -4.49
CA GLN A 181 -14.41 -24.35 -3.14
C GLN A 181 -15.82 -24.94 -3.20
N PHE A 182 -16.15 -25.78 -2.24
CA PHE A 182 -17.45 -26.43 -2.14
C PHE A 182 -18.01 -26.23 -0.73
N LEU A 183 -19.30 -25.96 -0.66
CA LEU A 183 -20.06 -26.03 0.59
C LEU A 183 -20.16 -27.49 1.09
N GLY A 184 -20.53 -27.66 2.35
CA GLY A 184 -20.72 -28.99 2.94
C GLY A 184 -21.78 -29.85 2.25
N ASP A 185 -22.66 -29.26 1.45
CA ASP A 185 -23.66 -29.92 0.61
C ASP A 185 -23.15 -30.31 -0.80
N GLY A 186 -21.88 -29.99 -1.10
CA GLY A 186 -21.24 -30.26 -2.38
C GLY A 186 -21.52 -29.24 -3.48
N ASN A 187 -22.22 -28.13 -3.17
CA ASN A 187 -22.41 -27.05 -4.13
C ASN A 187 -21.17 -26.16 -4.20
N PRO A 188 -20.81 -25.60 -5.38
CA PRO A 188 -19.73 -24.63 -5.49
C PRO A 188 -20.00 -23.39 -4.64
N SER A 189 -19.02 -22.96 -3.84
CA SER A 189 -19.08 -21.75 -3.01
C SER A 189 -18.21 -20.60 -3.50
N GLY A 190 -17.33 -20.86 -4.46
CA GLY A 190 -16.36 -19.91 -4.97
C GLY A 190 -15.09 -20.60 -5.42
N SER A 191 -14.02 -19.86 -5.52
CA SER A 191 -12.69 -20.37 -5.81
C SER A 191 -11.67 -19.68 -4.93
N ALA A 192 -10.62 -20.39 -4.55
CA ALA A 192 -9.54 -19.86 -3.72
C ALA A 192 -8.17 -20.37 -4.18
N GLN A 193 -7.14 -19.60 -3.86
CA GLN A 193 -5.74 -19.91 -4.08
C GLN A 193 -4.94 -19.68 -2.80
N ASP A 194 -3.80 -20.34 -2.71
CA ASP A 194 -2.81 -20.12 -1.67
C ASP A 194 -1.74 -19.13 -2.20
N ILE A 195 -1.65 -17.96 -1.57
CA ILE A 195 -0.64 -16.93 -1.86
C ILE A 195 0.27 -16.69 -0.65
N SER A 196 0.35 -17.64 0.27
CA SER A 196 1.30 -17.58 1.39
C SER A 196 2.73 -17.40 0.90
N GLY A 197 3.50 -16.55 1.57
CA GLY A 197 4.83 -16.12 1.14
C GLY A 197 4.82 -15.12 -0.03
N GLY A 198 3.65 -14.68 -0.48
CA GLY A 198 3.54 -13.67 -1.53
C GLY A 198 3.91 -12.28 -1.05
N GLN A 199 4.52 -11.50 -1.94
CA GLN A 199 5.01 -10.14 -1.66
C GLN A 199 3.89 -9.20 -1.29
N LEU A 200 4.09 -8.40 -0.24
CA LEU A 200 3.19 -7.37 0.24
C LEU A 200 3.85 -5.99 0.16
N GLY A 201 3.43 -5.18 -0.80
CA GLY A 201 4.01 -3.86 -1.05
C GLY A 201 5.23 -3.89 -1.96
N SER A 202 6.01 -2.81 -1.95
CA SER A 202 7.26 -2.67 -2.73
C SER A 202 8.48 -2.84 -1.82
N ASP A 203 9.55 -3.45 -2.32
CA ASP A 203 10.78 -3.67 -1.54
C ASP A 203 11.49 -2.36 -1.17
N TYR A 204 11.37 -1.34 -2.00
CA TYR A 204 11.84 0.00 -1.65
C TYR A 204 11.01 1.10 -2.29
N SER A 205 10.95 2.23 -1.61
CA SER A 205 10.41 3.48 -2.14
C SER A 205 11.07 4.68 -1.52
N GLY A 206 10.97 5.83 -2.17
CA GLY A 206 11.53 7.03 -1.58
C GLY A 206 11.38 8.28 -2.43
N SER A 207 11.93 9.35 -1.88
CA SER A 207 12.02 10.65 -2.56
C SER A 207 13.33 11.35 -2.23
N ILE A 208 13.86 12.06 -3.23
CA ILE A 208 15.01 12.97 -3.10
C ILE A 208 14.51 14.35 -3.50
N THR A 209 14.81 15.35 -2.70
CA THR A 209 14.47 16.75 -2.98
C THR A 209 15.70 17.63 -2.93
N ALA A 210 15.75 18.65 -3.78
CA ALA A 210 16.74 19.69 -3.74
C ALA A 210 16.06 21.05 -3.98
N ASP A 211 16.20 21.95 -3.04
CA ASP A 211 15.70 23.32 -3.14
C ASP A 211 16.88 24.29 -3.10
N TYR A 212 16.96 25.15 -4.10
CA TYR A 212 17.97 26.19 -4.19
C TYR A 212 17.27 27.56 -4.19
N ILE A 213 17.68 28.44 -3.28
CA ILE A 213 17.11 29.78 -3.12
C ILE A 213 18.27 30.77 -3.02
N LYS A 214 18.32 31.74 -3.94
CA LYS A 214 19.37 32.74 -3.97
C LYS A 214 18.83 34.15 -4.05
N PRO A 215 19.03 34.97 -3.02
CA PRO A 215 18.81 36.41 -3.08
C PRO A 215 19.78 37.06 -4.09
N LEU A 216 19.25 37.94 -4.93
CA LEU A 216 20.03 38.71 -5.91
C LEU A 216 20.22 40.15 -5.43
N SER A 217 21.28 40.80 -5.90
CA SER A 217 21.63 42.17 -5.49
C SER A 217 20.58 43.24 -5.83
N ASN A 218 19.65 42.92 -6.74
CA ASN A 218 18.56 43.82 -7.14
C ASN A 218 17.26 43.61 -6.34
N GLY A 219 17.30 42.87 -5.22
CA GLY A 219 16.16 42.59 -4.35
C GLY A 219 15.25 41.44 -4.84
N LEU A 220 15.53 40.83 -5.98
CA LEU A 220 14.84 39.64 -6.43
C LEU A 220 15.40 38.38 -5.76
N ILE A 221 14.60 37.32 -5.72
CA ILE A 221 15.01 35.99 -5.27
C ILE A 221 14.85 35.04 -6.42
N TRP A 222 15.94 34.39 -6.83
CA TRP A 222 15.90 33.28 -7.74
C TRP A 222 15.73 31.98 -6.95
N PHE A 223 14.87 31.06 -7.42
CA PHE A 223 14.70 29.76 -6.82
C PHE A 223 14.58 28.65 -7.88
N ALA A 224 15.05 27.47 -7.52
CA ALA A 224 14.87 26.26 -8.29
C ALA A 224 14.61 25.08 -7.35
N GLY A 225 13.91 24.07 -7.82
CA GLY A 225 13.63 22.85 -7.07
C GLY A 225 13.60 21.64 -7.97
N LEU A 226 14.04 20.52 -7.42
CA LEU A 226 14.01 19.18 -7.98
C LEU A 226 13.36 18.26 -6.98
N ASP A 227 12.43 17.41 -7.44
CA ASP A 227 11.86 16.33 -6.66
C ASP A 227 11.92 15.05 -7.51
N VAL A 228 12.54 14.00 -6.99
CA VAL A 228 12.59 12.67 -7.59
C VAL A 228 11.85 11.72 -6.66
N ASN A 229 10.81 11.05 -7.16
CA ASN A 229 10.11 10.01 -6.44
C ASN A 229 10.33 8.68 -7.16
N PHE A 230 10.64 7.65 -6.41
CA PHE A 230 10.92 6.32 -6.96
C PHE A 230 10.31 5.23 -6.09
N THR A 231 10.00 4.12 -6.71
CA THR A 231 9.53 2.89 -6.04
C THR A 231 9.91 1.67 -6.87
N ASP A 232 10.07 0.56 -6.19
CA ASP A 232 10.17 -0.74 -6.86
C ASP A 232 8.79 -1.23 -7.31
N MET A 233 8.76 -2.37 -7.98
CA MET A 233 7.54 -3.02 -8.43
C MET A 233 6.66 -3.43 -7.23
N TYR A 234 5.35 -3.48 -7.45
CA TYR A 234 4.40 -3.98 -6.48
C TYR A 234 3.12 -4.49 -7.16
N TYR A 235 2.44 -5.41 -6.51
CA TYR A 235 1.10 -5.82 -6.89
C TYR A 235 0.08 -4.76 -6.44
N MET A 236 -0.83 -4.37 -7.33
CA MET A 236 -1.88 -3.39 -7.02
C MET A 236 -3.13 -4.04 -6.42
N THR A 237 -3.23 -5.35 -6.49
CA THR A 237 -4.36 -6.16 -6.00
C THR A 237 -3.88 -7.20 -5.00
N GLY A 238 -4.75 -7.54 -4.03
CA GLY A 238 -4.40 -8.45 -2.94
C GLY A 238 -4.41 -9.93 -3.32
N ASP A 239 -4.86 -10.28 -4.52
CA ASP A 239 -4.83 -11.63 -5.09
C ASP A 239 -3.54 -11.94 -5.86
N LEU A 240 -2.62 -10.96 -5.88
CA LEU A 240 -1.31 -11.02 -6.56
C LEU A 240 -1.42 -11.35 -8.05
N ASP A 241 -2.45 -10.82 -8.75
CA ASP A 241 -2.57 -11.02 -10.19
C ASP A 241 -1.37 -10.40 -10.92
N PRO A 242 -0.61 -11.18 -11.72
CA PRO A 242 0.51 -10.65 -12.50
C PRO A 242 0.13 -9.58 -13.52
N ILE A 243 -1.15 -9.49 -13.93
CA ILE A 243 -1.64 -8.42 -14.81
C ILE A 243 -1.66 -7.07 -14.07
N ASP A 244 -1.88 -7.11 -12.77
CA ASP A 244 -2.01 -5.93 -11.92
C ASP A 244 -0.68 -5.54 -11.23
N ILE A 245 0.44 -5.90 -11.84
CA ILE A 245 1.77 -5.44 -11.40
C ILE A 245 2.01 -4.02 -11.92
N GLN A 246 2.27 -3.09 -10.99
CA GLN A 246 2.94 -1.84 -11.33
C GLN A 246 4.45 -2.07 -11.29
N SER A 247 5.11 -1.95 -12.44
CA SER A 247 6.58 -1.97 -12.51
C SER A 247 7.19 -0.81 -11.73
N GLY A 248 8.40 -1.01 -11.23
CA GLY A 248 9.16 0.06 -10.58
C GLY A 248 9.31 1.28 -11.49
N PHE A 249 9.29 2.47 -10.92
CA PHE A 249 9.35 3.72 -11.67
C PHE A 249 10.06 4.85 -10.93
N GLU A 250 10.47 5.88 -11.71
CA GLU A 250 11.03 7.11 -11.22
C GLU A 250 10.31 8.30 -11.87
N LYS A 251 9.77 9.21 -11.05
CA LYS A 251 9.13 10.44 -11.51
C LYS A 251 9.92 11.65 -11.07
N VAL A 252 10.31 12.48 -12.02
CA VAL A 252 11.08 13.69 -11.79
C VAL A 252 10.20 14.92 -11.97
N ASN A 253 10.20 15.80 -10.98
CA ASN A 253 9.55 17.10 -11.04
C ASN A 253 10.60 18.19 -10.90
N ILE A 254 10.46 19.25 -11.67
CA ILE A 254 11.32 20.42 -11.61
C ILE A 254 10.52 21.70 -11.51
N ARG A 255 11.10 22.69 -10.87
CA ARG A 255 10.55 24.05 -10.83
C ARG A 255 11.69 25.07 -10.81
N ALA A 256 11.49 26.21 -11.43
CA ALA A 256 12.39 27.33 -11.32
C ALA A 256 11.62 28.65 -11.49
N GLY A 257 12.06 29.69 -10.79
CA GLY A 257 11.34 30.94 -10.85
C GLY A 257 12.10 32.10 -10.23
N ILE A 258 11.43 33.24 -10.26
CA ILE A 258 11.89 34.50 -9.66
C ILE A 258 10.76 35.08 -8.82
N ARG A 259 11.10 35.56 -7.64
CA ARG A 259 10.20 36.24 -6.72
C ARG A 259 10.65 37.67 -6.50
N GLY A 260 9.73 38.60 -6.65
CA GLY A 260 9.86 39.99 -6.21
C GLY A 260 9.13 40.24 -4.88
N GLU A 261 8.96 41.51 -4.52
CA GLU A 261 8.32 41.90 -3.25
C GLU A 261 6.85 41.41 -3.20
N ASN A 262 6.06 41.68 -4.24
CA ASN A 262 4.63 41.38 -4.28
C ASN A 262 4.22 40.41 -5.38
N TRP A 263 5.16 39.79 -6.05
CA TRP A 263 4.89 38.86 -7.15
C TRP A 263 5.88 37.72 -7.20
N ASP A 264 5.43 36.58 -7.75
CA ASP A 264 6.31 35.48 -8.15
C ASP A 264 5.93 34.93 -9.51
N MET A 265 6.92 34.53 -10.27
CA MET A 265 6.79 33.81 -11.52
C MET A 265 7.56 32.50 -11.44
N MET A 266 6.91 31.41 -11.81
CA MET A 266 7.47 30.08 -11.76
C MET A 266 7.12 29.29 -13.02
N LEU A 267 8.09 28.63 -13.58
CA LEU A 267 7.92 27.56 -14.57
C LEU A 267 8.09 26.22 -13.85
N PHE A 268 7.31 25.24 -14.22
CA PHE A 268 7.40 23.91 -13.66
C PHE A 268 7.15 22.81 -14.69
N GLY A 269 7.80 21.68 -14.48
CA GLY A 269 7.52 20.41 -15.14
C GLY A 269 7.24 19.36 -14.07
N ARG A 270 6.13 18.65 -14.18
CA ARG A 270 5.78 17.50 -13.35
C ARG A 270 5.89 16.25 -14.18
N ASN A 271 6.48 15.20 -13.56
CA ASN A 271 6.71 13.93 -14.24
C ASN A 271 7.39 14.15 -15.61
N ILE A 272 8.53 14.87 -15.62
CA ILE A 272 9.24 15.22 -16.87
C ILE A 272 9.85 14.00 -17.56
N THR A 273 9.95 12.87 -16.85
CA THR A 273 10.29 11.55 -17.37
C THR A 273 9.17 10.93 -18.20
N ASP A 274 7.98 11.52 -18.17
CA ASP A 274 6.75 11.05 -18.84
C ASP A 274 6.37 9.60 -18.48
N GLU A 275 6.61 9.24 -17.23
CA GLU A 275 6.36 7.89 -16.73
C GLU A 275 4.87 7.66 -16.50
N ILE A 276 4.27 6.74 -17.26
CA ILE A 276 2.85 6.40 -17.14
C ILE A 276 2.73 5.22 -16.18
N THR A 277 2.08 5.46 -15.04
CA THR A 277 1.89 4.44 -14.01
C THR A 277 0.41 4.25 -13.71
N ALA A 278 0.06 3.06 -13.27
CA ALA A 278 -1.24 2.83 -12.65
C ALA A 278 -1.18 3.23 -11.16
N THR A 279 -2.27 3.78 -10.65
CA THR A 279 -2.43 4.16 -9.24
C THR A 279 -3.31 3.18 -8.47
N GLY A 280 -3.85 2.19 -9.15
CA GLY A 280 -4.65 1.10 -8.61
C GLY A 280 -5.28 0.31 -9.74
N ALA A 281 -5.61 -0.91 -9.45
CA ALA A 281 -6.29 -1.83 -10.35
C ALA A 281 -7.34 -2.64 -9.58
N ALA A 282 -8.25 -3.27 -10.26
CA ALA A 282 -9.13 -4.28 -9.73
C ALA A 282 -9.74 -5.15 -10.84
N ASP A 283 -10.11 -6.35 -10.48
CA ASP A 283 -10.96 -7.21 -11.29
C ASP A 283 -12.35 -6.60 -11.47
N VAL A 284 -12.94 -6.79 -12.64
CA VAL A 284 -14.33 -6.42 -12.90
C VAL A 284 -15.24 -7.57 -12.47
N PRO A 285 -16.00 -7.43 -11.38
CA PRO A 285 -16.89 -8.49 -10.92
C PRO A 285 -17.85 -8.94 -12.01
N LEU A 286 -18.05 -10.26 -12.13
CA LEU A 286 -18.96 -10.89 -13.12
C LEU A 286 -18.55 -10.74 -14.58
N ALA A 287 -17.38 -10.18 -14.86
CA ALA A 287 -16.82 -10.08 -16.21
C ALA A 287 -15.49 -10.84 -16.21
N GLY A 288 -15.53 -12.16 -16.40
CA GLY A 288 -14.39 -13.05 -16.28
C GLY A 288 -13.18 -12.55 -17.10
N GLY A 289 -12.05 -12.43 -16.44
CA GLY A 289 -10.78 -11.96 -17.02
C GLY A 289 -10.72 -10.46 -17.34
N ALA A 290 -11.72 -9.67 -16.96
CA ALA A 290 -11.70 -8.24 -17.19
C ALA A 290 -11.09 -7.49 -15.99
N HIS A 291 -10.18 -6.56 -16.31
CA HIS A 291 -9.49 -5.68 -15.35
C HIS A 291 -9.72 -4.23 -15.68
N PHE A 292 -9.62 -3.38 -14.70
CA PHE A 292 -9.50 -1.93 -14.91
C PHE A 292 -8.36 -1.35 -14.08
N SER A 293 -7.75 -0.28 -14.60
CA SER A 293 -6.67 0.42 -13.90
C SER A 293 -6.91 1.93 -13.95
N TYR A 294 -6.56 2.60 -12.86
CA TYR A 294 -6.54 4.06 -12.80
C TYR A 294 -5.16 4.58 -13.17
N MET A 295 -5.07 5.29 -14.28
CA MET A 295 -3.79 5.78 -14.79
C MET A 295 -3.43 7.15 -14.21
N ALA A 296 -2.20 7.31 -13.75
CA ALA A 296 -1.64 8.61 -13.41
C ALA A 296 -1.36 9.43 -14.67
N ARG A 297 -1.31 10.76 -14.51
CA ARG A 297 -0.98 11.65 -15.62
C ARG A 297 0.48 11.53 -16.01
N GLY A 298 0.76 11.57 -17.31
CA GLY A 298 2.09 11.75 -17.89
C GLY A 298 2.65 13.15 -17.62
N ALA A 299 3.63 13.56 -18.42
CA ALA A 299 4.32 14.84 -18.26
C ALA A 299 3.39 16.05 -18.37
N VAL A 300 3.55 16.99 -17.46
CA VAL A 300 2.80 18.26 -17.44
C VAL A 300 3.76 19.42 -17.27
N TRP A 301 3.69 20.40 -18.18
CA TRP A 301 4.46 21.64 -18.09
C TRP A 301 3.51 22.81 -17.85
N GLY A 302 3.94 23.77 -17.08
CA GLY A 302 3.13 24.95 -16.80
C GLY A 302 3.93 26.14 -16.29
N ALA A 303 3.23 27.27 -16.26
CA ALA A 303 3.72 28.50 -15.68
C ALA A 303 2.71 29.02 -14.67
N ARG A 304 3.17 29.63 -13.59
CA ARG A 304 2.37 30.33 -12.59
C ARG A 304 2.89 31.75 -12.40
N LEU A 305 1.99 32.69 -12.41
CA LEU A 305 2.23 34.07 -12.01
C LEU A 305 1.31 34.38 -10.83
N SER A 306 1.86 34.83 -9.71
CA SER A 306 1.10 35.25 -8.53
C SER A 306 1.42 36.70 -8.23
N TYR A 307 0.41 37.46 -7.80
CA TYR A 307 0.56 38.85 -7.35
C TYR A 307 -0.27 39.08 -6.07
N SER A 308 0.34 39.70 -5.09
CA SER A 308 -0.31 40.06 -3.82
C SER A 308 -0.50 41.59 -3.74
N PHE A 309 -1.71 42.03 -3.42
CA PHE A 309 -2.09 43.44 -3.33
C PHE A 309 -1.85 43.98 -1.93
#